data_218e9e817f9f0deda9eea108af236811
#
_entry.id   218e9e817f9f0deda9eea108af236811
#
_cell.length_a   1.000
_cell.length_b   1.000
_cell.length_c   1.000
_cell.angle_alpha   90.00
_cell.angle_beta   90.00
_cell.angle_gamma   90.00
#
_symmetry.space_group_name_H-M   'P 1'
#
loop_
_entity.id
_entity.type
_entity.pdbx_description
1 polymer ?
#
loop_
_entity_poly.entity_id
_entity_poly.type
_entity_poly.pdbx_seq_one_letter_code
_entity_poly.pdbx_strand_id
1 'polypeptide(L)'
;VSGQDDENADLQDDKNADSQDDKNADSQDDKNADSQDDNSRERNDNEDLSGQLHVSGTDIIDGNGNVVRLKGVSTHGLAWYPQYVNYDAFRTLRDDWGVNVIRLAMYTQEYGGYCNGGDREGLKQLIDNGVSYASQLGMYVIIDWHILSDGNPNQHKDEALEFFDEMSSKYAGYNNVIYEICNEPQNSDWNSQIKPYAQEVVARIRQHTDALILVGTNRWSQDVDEVIGNRLDDDNVMYVVHFYAGTQKEWVRNKMIAALDAGIPVFISECSICDASGNGGIDYGSADAWFSLLNERGISYIAWSLSNKSETSALINSWCDKLSDWSDDDLSDTGRWFKNMMSR
;
A
#
# COMPACT_ATOMS: atom_id res chain seq x y z
N VAL A 1 -26.52 -24.12 -17.64
CA VAL A 1 -26.89 -23.32 -18.80
C VAL A 1 -26.35 -21.94 -18.57
N SER A 2 -25.20 -21.75 -19.05
CA SER A 2 -24.56 -20.77 -19.96
C SER A 2 -25.08 -19.34 -19.85
N GLY A 3 -24.14 -18.42 -19.69
CA GLY A 3 -24.24 -16.98 -19.92
C GLY A 3 -22.96 -16.30 -19.51
N GLN A 4 -21.95 -16.37 -20.39
CA GLN A 4 -20.85 -15.41 -20.46
C GLN A 4 -21.41 -14.17 -21.14
N ASP A 5 -21.10 -13.01 -20.62
CA ASP A 5 -21.07 -11.79 -21.40
C ASP A 5 -19.84 -10.98 -21.02
N ASP A 6 -18.89 -11.06 -21.94
CA ASP A 6 -17.75 -10.14 -22.05
C ASP A 6 -18.27 -8.79 -22.54
N GLU A 7 -17.98 -7.72 -21.86
CA GLU A 7 -18.02 -6.39 -22.45
C GLU A 7 -16.67 -5.70 -22.32
N ASN A 8 -15.93 -5.75 -23.43
CA ASN A 8 -14.84 -4.88 -23.79
C ASN A 8 -15.37 -3.44 -23.94
N ALA A 9 -14.85 -2.50 -23.18
CA ALA A 9 -15.06 -1.09 -23.41
C ALA A 9 -13.87 -0.50 -24.16
N ASP A 10 -14.15 -0.10 -25.39
CA ASP A 10 -13.28 0.57 -26.33
C ASP A 10 -12.59 1.82 -25.76
N LEU A 11 -11.28 1.86 -25.92
CA LEU A 11 -10.48 3.07 -25.83
C LEU A 11 -10.38 3.68 -27.25
N GLN A 12 -11.02 4.80 -27.46
CA GLN A 12 -10.76 5.62 -28.64
C GLN A 12 -9.64 6.63 -28.39
N ASP A 13 -8.65 6.54 -29.27
CA ASP A 13 -7.59 7.51 -29.52
C ASP A 13 -8.16 8.88 -29.94
N ASP A 14 -7.64 9.93 -29.33
CA ASP A 14 -7.60 11.23 -29.98
C ASP A 14 -6.18 11.79 -29.97
N LYS A 15 -5.58 11.69 -31.17
CA LYS A 15 -4.36 12.41 -31.53
C LYS A 15 -4.79 13.82 -31.99
N ASN A 16 -4.15 14.84 -31.46
CA ASN A 16 -3.79 15.99 -32.30
C ASN A 16 -2.51 16.66 -31.78
N ALA A 17 -1.55 16.64 -32.69
CA ALA A 17 -0.37 17.45 -32.69
C ALA A 17 -0.71 18.85 -33.24
N ASP A 18 -0.11 19.88 -32.73
CA ASP A 18 0.56 20.83 -33.60
C ASP A 18 1.61 21.70 -32.89
N SER A 19 2.62 21.93 -33.66
CA SER A 19 3.93 22.54 -33.46
C SER A 19 3.89 24.08 -33.48
N GLN A 20 4.88 24.71 -32.92
CA GLN A 20 5.84 25.66 -33.49
C GLN A 20 6.41 26.61 -32.42
N ASP A 21 7.73 26.55 -32.27
CA ASP A 21 8.79 27.49 -32.66
C ASP A 21 8.68 28.93 -32.11
N ASP A 22 9.64 29.44 -31.41
CA ASP A 22 10.89 30.08 -31.86
C ASP A 22 11.65 30.81 -30.73
N LYS A 23 12.94 30.49 -30.66
CA LYS A 23 14.17 31.30 -30.62
C LYS A 23 14.44 32.44 -29.63
N ASN A 24 15.66 32.28 -29.14
CA ASN A 24 16.76 33.27 -28.92
C ASN A 24 16.73 34.09 -27.62
N ALA A 25 17.80 34.31 -27.02
CA ALA A 25 19.24 34.25 -27.13
C ALA A 25 19.82 35.10 -25.98
N ASP A 26 20.95 34.62 -25.50
CA ASP A 26 22.14 35.38 -25.12
C ASP A 26 22.12 36.41 -23.97
N SER A 27 22.86 36.17 -22.95
CA SER A 27 24.16 36.81 -22.68
C SER A 27 24.68 36.49 -21.29
N GLN A 28 25.91 36.07 -21.29
CA GLN A 28 26.99 36.08 -20.31
C GLN A 28 26.98 37.24 -19.28
N ASP A 29 27.34 36.95 -18.01
CA ASP A 29 28.67 37.23 -17.48
C ASP A 29 28.80 36.86 -16.00
N ASP A 30 29.81 36.04 -15.76
CA ASP A 30 30.84 36.06 -14.73
C ASP A 30 30.60 36.68 -13.34
N LYS A 31 30.85 35.92 -12.29
CA LYS A 31 32.01 35.91 -11.40
C LYS A 31 31.73 35.47 -9.98
N ASN A 32 32.60 34.58 -9.58
CA ASN A 32 33.23 34.38 -8.28
C ASN A 32 32.51 33.61 -7.17
N ALA A 33 33.02 32.41 -7.07
CA ALA A 33 33.59 31.72 -5.91
C ALA A 33 33.34 32.35 -4.52
N ASP A 34 32.62 31.61 -3.71
CA ASP A 34 33.07 31.38 -2.35
C ASP A 34 32.66 29.95 -1.95
N SER A 35 33.70 29.12 -1.81
CA SER A 35 33.60 27.77 -1.29
C SER A 35 33.33 27.88 0.20
N GLN A 36 32.08 27.75 0.60
CA GLN A 36 31.76 27.33 1.94
C GLN A 36 31.40 25.85 1.89
N ASP A 37 32.26 25.06 2.51
CA ASP A 37 31.97 23.70 2.95
C ASP A 37 30.67 23.70 3.73
N ASP A 38 29.54 23.51 3.03
CA ASP A 38 28.28 23.17 3.64
C ASP A 38 28.25 21.64 3.84
N ASN A 39 28.96 21.24 4.89
CA ASN A 39 28.85 19.94 5.50
C ASN A 39 27.51 19.89 6.26
N SER A 40 26.41 20.13 5.52
CA SER A 40 25.08 19.82 6.00
C SER A 40 25.02 18.29 6.12
N ARG A 41 25.28 17.80 7.33
CA ARG A 41 24.85 16.48 7.73
C ARG A 41 23.38 16.37 7.28
N GLU A 42 23.12 15.53 6.29
CA GLU A 42 21.78 15.04 6.03
C GLU A 42 21.23 14.60 7.39
N ARG A 43 20.28 15.36 7.92
CA ARG A 43 19.50 14.91 9.08
C ARG A 43 18.87 13.62 8.63
N ASN A 44 19.15 12.54 9.29
CA ASN A 44 18.35 11.34 9.22
C ASN A 44 16.95 11.73 9.75
N ASP A 45 16.03 12.03 8.84
CA ASP A 45 14.65 12.40 9.15
C ASP A 45 13.86 11.24 9.82
N ASN A 46 14.53 10.13 10.12
CA ASN A 46 14.03 8.97 10.86
C ASN A 46 14.08 9.14 12.40
N GLU A 47 14.53 10.27 12.94
CA GLU A 47 14.72 10.43 14.39
C GLU A 47 13.39 10.52 15.18
N ASP A 48 12.26 10.78 14.51
CA ASP A 48 10.94 10.92 15.18
C ASP A 48 10.16 9.59 15.29
N LEU A 49 10.59 8.52 14.61
CA LEU A 49 9.96 7.21 14.71
C LEU A 49 10.71 6.37 15.75
N SER A 50 9.96 5.77 16.67
CA SER A 50 10.46 5.06 17.85
C SER A 50 11.18 3.73 17.53
N GLY A 51 12.00 3.70 16.48
CA GLY A 51 12.70 2.51 16.02
C GLY A 51 11.86 1.62 15.11
N GLN A 52 12.43 0.49 14.72
CA GLN A 52 11.79 -0.46 13.81
C GLN A 52 10.60 -1.16 14.47
N LEU A 53 9.56 -1.44 13.69
CA LEU A 53 8.37 -2.15 14.17
C LEU A 53 8.64 -3.65 14.32
N HIS A 54 8.10 -4.22 15.40
CA HIS A 54 8.18 -5.66 15.70
C HIS A 54 6.82 -6.23 16.03
N VAL A 55 6.61 -7.50 15.70
CA VAL A 55 5.44 -8.27 16.11
C VAL A 55 5.65 -8.78 17.53
N SER A 56 4.66 -8.58 18.41
CA SER A 56 4.62 -9.15 19.77
C SER A 56 3.25 -9.76 20.02
N GLY A 57 3.17 -11.08 20.01
CA GLY A 57 1.90 -11.78 20.02
C GLY A 57 1.12 -11.50 18.73
N THR A 58 0.00 -10.78 18.84
CA THR A 58 -0.79 -10.31 17.68
C THR A 58 -0.66 -8.80 17.44
N ASP A 59 0.11 -8.09 18.28
CA ASP A 59 0.27 -6.64 18.22
C ASP A 59 1.54 -6.24 17.45
N ILE A 60 1.54 -5.00 16.96
CA ILE A 60 2.73 -4.30 16.47
C ILE A 60 3.27 -3.46 17.63
N ILE A 61 4.56 -3.54 17.90
CA ILE A 61 5.25 -2.70 18.87
C ILE A 61 6.37 -1.89 18.24
N ASP A 62 6.63 -0.72 18.75
CA ASP A 62 7.78 0.11 18.37
C ASP A 62 9.07 -0.31 19.10
N GLY A 63 10.19 0.32 18.75
CA GLY A 63 11.48 0.07 19.40
C GLY A 63 11.53 0.42 20.89
N ASN A 64 10.54 1.13 21.43
CA ASN A 64 10.39 1.43 22.86
C ASN A 64 9.46 0.43 23.57
N GLY A 65 8.87 -0.51 22.84
CA GLY A 65 7.93 -1.50 23.37
C GLY A 65 6.48 -1.00 23.48
N ASN A 66 6.14 0.15 22.90
CA ASN A 66 4.77 0.64 22.87
C ASN A 66 3.99 -0.03 21.75
N VAL A 67 2.71 -0.36 22.02
CA VAL A 67 1.81 -0.85 20.98
C VAL A 67 1.54 0.27 19.96
N VAL A 68 1.75 -0.04 18.70
CA VAL A 68 1.51 0.86 17.57
C VAL A 68 0.32 0.34 16.77
N ARG A 69 -0.60 1.23 16.47
CA ARG A 69 -1.69 0.94 15.54
C ARG A 69 -1.52 1.78 14.28
N LEU A 70 -1.40 1.12 13.15
CA LEU A 70 -1.28 1.78 11.85
C LEU A 70 -2.67 1.99 11.25
N LYS A 71 -2.99 3.24 10.93
CA LYS A 71 -4.19 3.67 10.22
C LYS A 71 -3.74 4.37 8.95
N GLY A 72 -4.02 3.80 7.81
CA GLY A 72 -3.42 4.26 6.57
C GLY A 72 -4.32 4.35 5.37
N VAL A 73 -3.72 4.87 4.31
CA VAL A 73 -4.31 4.99 2.99
C VAL A 73 -3.36 4.37 1.96
N SER A 74 -3.90 3.56 1.06
CA SER A 74 -3.18 3.06 -0.10
C SER A 74 -3.27 4.06 -1.26
N THR A 75 -2.19 4.27 -1.98
CA THR A 75 -2.31 4.79 -3.35
C THR A 75 -3.17 3.83 -4.16
N HIS A 76 -3.76 4.29 -5.26
CA HIS A 76 -4.12 3.40 -6.36
C HIS A 76 -2.84 2.97 -7.08
N GLY A 77 -2.94 2.15 -8.12
CA GLY A 77 -1.77 1.70 -8.87
C GLY A 77 -0.82 2.84 -9.26
N LEU A 78 0.45 2.71 -8.90
CA LEU A 78 1.47 3.74 -9.13
C LEU A 78 1.60 4.12 -10.60
N ALA A 79 1.42 3.16 -11.52
CA ALA A 79 1.46 3.41 -12.97
C ALA A 79 0.29 4.27 -13.48
N TRP A 80 -0.85 4.27 -12.77
CA TRP A 80 -2.08 4.91 -13.26
C TRP A 80 -2.42 6.23 -12.56
N TYR A 81 -2.02 6.36 -11.28
CA TYR A 81 -2.28 7.53 -10.45
C TYR A 81 -1.01 8.04 -9.76
N PRO A 82 0.13 8.20 -10.50
CA PRO A 82 1.42 8.60 -9.92
C PRO A 82 1.39 9.98 -9.26
N GLN A 83 0.47 10.86 -9.68
CA GLN A 83 0.34 12.22 -9.18
C GLN A 83 -0.02 12.31 -7.70
N TYR A 84 -0.61 11.24 -7.14
CA TYR A 84 -0.95 11.20 -5.71
C TYR A 84 0.24 10.80 -4.83
N VAL A 85 1.37 10.37 -5.40
CA VAL A 85 2.62 10.22 -4.67
C VAL A 85 3.31 11.58 -4.61
N ASN A 86 2.85 12.42 -3.69
CA ASN A 86 3.42 13.75 -3.46
C ASN A 86 3.39 14.11 -1.97
N TYR A 87 4.31 14.99 -1.57
CA TYR A 87 4.51 15.39 -0.18
C TYR A 87 3.25 16.01 0.44
N ASP A 88 2.59 16.91 -0.29
CA ASP A 88 1.41 17.64 0.24
C ASP A 88 0.20 16.72 0.42
N ALA A 89 0.03 15.70 -0.44
CA ALA A 89 -0.99 14.68 -0.24
C ALA A 89 -0.77 13.92 1.06
N PHE A 90 0.47 13.44 1.30
CA PHE A 90 0.80 12.68 2.51
C PHE A 90 0.70 13.55 3.75
N ARG A 91 1.13 14.81 3.67
CA ARG A 91 0.97 15.79 4.75
C ARG A 91 -0.51 16.01 5.08
N THR A 92 -1.37 16.19 4.06
CA THR A 92 -2.82 16.35 4.25
C THR A 92 -3.44 15.12 4.93
N LEU A 93 -3.09 13.91 4.49
CA LEU A 93 -3.57 12.68 5.12
C LEU A 93 -3.11 12.55 6.57
N ARG A 94 -1.86 12.91 6.88
CA ARG A 94 -1.33 12.90 8.24
C ARG A 94 -2.04 13.93 9.13
N ASP A 95 -2.07 15.20 8.68
CA ASP A 95 -2.48 16.34 9.51
C ASP A 95 -3.99 16.41 9.70
N ASP A 96 -4.76 16.13 8.62
CA ASP A 96 -6.20 16.32 8.62
C ASP A 96 -6.98 15.02 8.89
N TRP A 97 -6.39 13.85 8.54
CA TRP A 97 -7.08 12.57 8.68
C TRP A 97 -6.53 11.70 9.82
N GLY A 98 -5.35 12.04 10.36
CA GLY A 98 -4.68 11.24 11.38
C GLY A 98 -4.07 9.94 10.83
N VAL A 99 -3.74 9.92 9.54
CA VAL A 99 -3.05 8.81 8.87
C VAL A 99 -1.59 8.78 9.32
N ASN A 100 -1.08 7.60 9.66
CA ASN A 100 0.32 7.41 10.06
C ASN A 100 1.10 6.42 9.19
N VAL A 101 0.48 5.88 8.14
CA VAL A 101 1.11 4.98 7.18
C VAL A 101 0.52 5.17 5.79
N ILE A 102 1.38 5.12 4.77
CA ILE A 102 0.99 5.11 3.36
C ILE A 102 1.38 3.77 2.75
N ARG A 103 0.49 3.18 1.95
CA ARG A 103 0.77 1.97 1.15
C ARG A 103 0.97 2.36 -0.31
N LEU A 104 2.09 1.95 -0.89
CA LEU A 104 2.47 2.20 -2.28
C LEU A 104 2.16 0.97 -3.12
N ALA A 105 1.01 0.97 -3.81
CA ALA A 105 0.52 -0.17 -4.56
C ALA A 105 1.18 -0.27 -5.95
N MET A 106 2.22 -1.11 -6.06
CA MET A 106 2.91 -1.34 -7.32
C MET A 106 2.37 -2.61 -8.01
N TYR A 107 1.46 -2.44 -8.95
CA TYR A 107 0.93 -3.55 -9.75
C TYR A 107 2.03 -4.27 -10.53
N THR A 108 1.87 -5.58 -10.65
CA THR A 108 2.82 -6.48 -11.30
C THR A 108 2.40 -6.85 -12.71
N GLN A 109 1.33 -7.61 -12.87
CA GLN A 109 0.88 -8.20 -14.14
C GLN A 109 -0.09 -7.31 -14.91
N GLU A 110 -0.79 -6.39 -14.26
CA GLU A 110 -1.74 -5.50 -14.90
C GLU A 110 -1.03 -4.60 -15.93
N TYR A 111 -1.80 -4.05 -16.89
CA TYR A 111 -1.26 -3.19 -17.94
C TYR A 111 -0.44 -2.02 -17.36
N GLY A 112 0.78 -1.86 -17.84
CA GLY A 112 1.72 -0.87 -17.33
C GLY A 112 2.31 -1.20 -15.95
N GLY A 113 2.03 -2.39 -15.42
CA GLY A 113 2.64 -2.89 -14.19
C GLY A 113 4.09 -3.30 -14.35
N TYR A 114 4.77 -3.52 -13.24
CA TYR A 114 6.21 -3.79 -13.17
C TYR A 114 6.65 -4.98 -14.05
N CYS A 115 5.82 -6.02 -14.16
CA CYS A 115 6.09 -7.24 -14.94
C CYS A 115 5.40 -7.26 -16.30
N ASN A 116 4.62 -6.21 -16.66
CA ASN A 116 3.86 -6.15 -17.90
C ASN A 116 4.01 -4.80 -18.62
N GLY A 117 5.22 -4.55 -19.12
CA GLY A 117 5.54 -3.41 -19.97
C GLY A 117 5.61 -2.06 -19.27
N GLY A 118 5.53 -2.02 -17.93
CA GLY A 118 5.71 -0.80 -17.16
C GLY A 118 7.14 -0.29 -17.16
N ASP A 119 7.29 1.01 -16.94
CA ASP A 119 8.57 1.65 -16.70
C ASP A 119 9.06 1.29 -15.28
N ARG A 120 9.86 0.22 -15.18
CA ARG A 120 10.37 -0.29 -13.90
C ARG A 120 11.15 0.76 -13.11
N GLU A 121 11.97 1.55 -13.78
CA GLU A 121 12.77 2.59 -13.12
C GLU A 121 11.89 3.75 -12.66
N GLY A 122 10.91 4.17 -13.48
CA GLY A 122 9.92 5.17 -13.07
C GLY A 122 9.06 4.71 -11.89
N LEU A 123 8.66 3.43 -11.86
CA LEU A 123 7.92 2.86 -10.73
C LEU A 123 8.77 2.82 -9.46
N LYS A 124 10.04 2.43 -9.54
CA LYS A 124 10.97 2.48 -8.41
C LYS A 124 11.21 3.91 -7.94
N GLN A 125 11.29 4.89 -8.86
CA GLN A 125 11.42 6.30 -8.50
C GLN A 125 10.18 6.81 -7.74
N LEU A 126 8.96 6.37 -8.10
CA LEU A 126 7.75 6.70 -7.34
C LEU A 126 7.79 6.10 -5.93
N ILE A 127 8.30 4.88 -5.78
CA ILE A 127 8.53 4.27 -4.47
C ILE A 127 9.53 5.12 -3.67
N ASP A 128 10.65 5.51 -4.28
CA ASP A 128 11.66 6.35 -3.63
C ASP A 128 11.07 7.67 -3.14
N ASN A 129 10.26 8.32 -3.98
CA ASN A 129 9.57 9.55 -3.60
C ASN A 129 8.61 9.31 -2.43
N GLY A 130 7.81 8.25 -2.50
CA GLY A 130 6.87 7.89 -1.44
C GLY A 130 7.55 7.59 -0.11
N VAL A 131 8.64 6.83 -0.13
CA VAL A 131 9.46 6.55 1.07
C VAL A 131 10.06 7.85 1.62
N SER A 132 10.63 8.69 0.76
CA SER A 132 11.21 9.97 1.17
C SER A 132 10.18 10.90 1.80
N TYR A 133 9.00 11.07 1.19
CA TYR A 133 7.95 11.94 1.73
C TYR A 133 7.38 11.39 3.05
N ALA A 134 7.13 10.09 3.14
CA ALA A 134 6.68 9.47 4.38
C ALA A 134 7.71 9.66 5.51
N SER A 135 9.00 9.45 5.21
CA SER A 135 10.08 9.62 6.19
C SER A 135 10.18 11.06 6.70
N GLN A 136 10.15 12.05 5.80
CA GLN A 136 10.16 13.48 6.17
C GLN A 136 8.95 13.87 7.04
N LEU A 137 7.84 13.17 6.87
CA LEU A 137 6.61 13.41 7.60
C LEU A 137 6.48 12.57 8.89
N GLY A 138 7.47 11.74 9.21
CA GLY A 138 7.41 10.84 10.37
C GLY A 138 6.29 9.79 10.24
N MET A 139 6.03 9.31 9.02
CA MET A 139 5.02 8.31 8.70
C MET A 139 5.68 6.98 8.32
N TYR A 140 4.99 5.88 8.57
CA TYR A 140 5.36 4.58 8.03
C TYR A 140 4.97 4.48 6.54
N VAL A 141 5.62 3.57 5.82
CA VAL A 141 5.34 3.32 4.40
C VAL A 141 5.41 1.83 4.10
N ILE A 142 4.40 1.31 3.41
CA ILE A 142 4.34 -0.07 2.93
C ILE A 142 4.70 -0.07 1.45
N ILE A 143 5.73 -0.82 1.09
CA ILE A 143 6.09 -1.11 -0.30
C ILE A 143 5.39 -2.42 -0.68
N ASP A 144 4.42 -2.33 -1.56
CA ASP A 144 3.52 -3.42 -1.89
C ASP A 144 3.77 -3.97 -3.31
N TRP A 145 4.14 -5.24 -3.36
CA TRP A 145 4.16 -6.06 -4.58
C TRP A 145 2.74 -6.51 -4.90
N HIS A 146 2.05 -5.66 -5.68
CA HIS A 146 0.60 -5.72 -5.86
C HIS A 146 0.18 -6.73 -6.94
N ILE A 147 0.28 -8.03 -6.63
CA ILE A 147 -0.25 -9.08 -7.49
C ILE A 147 -1.78 -9.03 -7.50
N LEU A 148 -2.40 -9.30 -8.66
CA LEU A 148 -3.85 -9.41 -8.81
C LEU A 148 -4.24 -10.45 -9.85
N SER A 149 -4.15 -10.15 -11.16
CA SER A 149 -4.42 -11.16 -12.21
C SER A 149 -3.38 -12.27 -12.25
N ASP A 150 -2.17 -12.02 -11.78
CA ASP A 150 -1.14 -13.01 -11.46
C ASP A 150 -1.36 -13.61 -10.06
N GLY A 151 -2.54 -14.16 -9.81
CA GLY A 151 -2.96 -14.63 -8.49
C GLY A 151 -2.08 -15.71 -7.85
N ASN A 152 -1.22 -16.37 -8.62
CA ASN A 152 -0.16 -17.21 -8.07
C ASN A 152 1.12 -16.38 -7.93
N PRO A 153 1.59 -16.11 -6.69
CA PRO A 153 2.76 -15.27 -6.47
C PRO A 153 4.05 -15.83 -7.11
N ASN A 154 4.09 -17.12 -7.45
CA ASN A 154 5.22 -17.72 -8.13
C ASN A 154 5.30 -17.34 -9.62
N GLN A 155 4.28 -16.71 -10.21
CA GLN A 155 4.30 -16.32 -11.62
C GLN A 155 5.44 -15.36 -11.94
N HIS A 156 5.71 -14.41 -11.04
CA HIS A 156 6.78 -13.40 -11.16
C HIS A 156 7.74 -13.48 -9.96
N LYS A 157 8.02 -14.71 -9.48
CA LYS A 157 8.86 -14.88 -8.28
C LYS A 157 10.28 -14.35 -8.47
N ASP A 158 10.88 -14.57 -9.62
CA ASP A 158 12.26 -14.14 -9.86
C ASP A 158 12.37 -12.61 -9.86
N GLU A 159 11.41 -11.92 -10.48
CA GLU A 159 11.32 -10.46 -10.44
C GLU A 159 11.03 -9.95 -9.02
N ALA A 160 10.19 -10.64 -8.25
CA ALA A 160 9.92 -10.29 -6.85
C ALA A 160 11.19 -10.43 -6.00
N LEU A 161 11.97 -11.49 -6.18
CA LEU A 161 13.24 -11.69 -5.48
C LEU A 161 14.26 -10.60 -5.79
N GLU A 162 14.40 -10.21 -7.07
CA GLU A 162 15.27 -9.09 -7.47
C GLU A 162 14.79 -7.76 -6.88
N PHE A 163 13.49 -7.49 -6.98
CA PHE A 163 12.90 -6.25 -6.46
C PHE A 163 13.08 -6.11 -4.95
N PHE A 164 12.76 -7.14 -4.19
CA PHE A 164 12.89 -7.08 -2.73
C PHE A 164 14.34 -7.09 -2.25
N ASP A 165 15.27 -7.72 -2.99
CA ASP A 165 16.71 -7.62 -2.73
C ASP A 165 17.17 -6.16 -2.84
N GLU A 166 16.81 -5.50 -3.94
CA GLU A 166 17.15 -4.09 -4.20
C GLU A 166 16.50 -3.18 -3.15
N MET A 167 15.19 -3.29 -2.92
CA MET A 167 14.47 -2.40 -2.00
C MET A 167 14.90 -2.58 -0.56
N SER A 168 15.06 -3.83 -0.10
CA SER A 168 15.47 -4.09 1.28
C SER A 168 16.93 -3.70 1.56
N SER A 169 17.80 -3.83 0.57
CA SER A 169 19.18 -3.32 0.65
C SER A 169 19.20 -1.78 0.71
N LYS A 170 18.42 -1.14 -0.17
CA LYS A 170 18.35 0.32 -0.27
C LYS A 170 17.82 0.96 1.01
N TYR A 171 16.81 0.39 1.61
CA TYR A 171 16.15 0.93 2.80
C TYR A 171 16.52 0.20 4.10
N ALA A 172 17.65 -0.52 4.14
CA ALA A 172 18.08 -1.29 5.32
C ALA A 172 18.18 -0.45 6.61
N GLY A 173 18.53 0.83 6.49
CA GLY A 173 18.63 1.78 7.61
C GLY A 173 17.33 2.53 7.95
N TYR A 174 16.20 2.21 7.29
CA TYR A 174 14.93 2.91 7.49
C TYR A 174 14.04 2.16 8.48
N ASN A 175 13.66 2.82 9.58
CA ASN A 175 12.79 2.23 10.60
C ASN A 175 11.31 2.27 10.23
N ASN A 176 10.94 3.01 9.18
CA ASN A 176 9.56 3.25 8.78
C ASN A 176 9.10 2.46 7.55
N VAL A 177 9.98 1.65 6.95
CA VAL A 177 9.63 0.85 5.76
C VAL A 177 9.12 -0.52 6.17
N ILE A 178 7.99 -0.91 5.58
CA ILE A 178 7.32 -2.19 5.72
C ILE A 178 7.22 -2.81 4.31
N TYR A 179 7.39 -4.11 4.18
CA TYR A 179 7.29 -4.81 2.90
C TYR A 179 6.04 -5.68 2.86
N GLU A 180 5.20 -5.51 1.84
CA GLU A 180 4.09 -6.41 1.53
C GLU A 180 4.45 -7.23 0.29
N ILE A 181 4.64 -8.54 0.48
CA ILE A 181 5.32 -9.36 -0.53
C ILE A 181 4.39 -10.04 -1.53
N CYS A 182 3.10 -10.02 -1.29
CA CYS A 182 2.08 -10.45 -2.24
C CYS A 182 0.70 -9.94 -1.81
N ASN A 183 0.12 -9.03 -2.56
CA ASN A 183 -1.15 -8.36 -2.27
C ASN A 183 -2.34 -9.34 -2.14
N GLU A 184 -2.73 -9.97 -3.22
CA GLU A 184 -3.96 -10.78 -3.30
C GLU A 184 -3.75 -12.12 -4.03
N PRO A 185 -3.09 -13.10 -3.40
CA PRO A 185 -3.04 -14.44 -3.94
C PRO A 185 -4.46 -15.00 -4.15
N GLN A 186 -4.70 -15.61 -5.31
CA GLN A 186 -5.96 -16.25 -5.61
C GLN A 186 -5.72 -17.59 -6.29
N ASN A 187 -6.58 -18.58 -6.04
CA ASN A 187 -6.41 -19.94 -6.53
C ASN A 187 -5.03 -20.55 -6.22
N SER A 188 -4.45 -20.13 -5.11
CA SER A 188 -3.09 -20.46 -4.69
C SER A 188 -3.11 -21.06 -3.29
N ASP A 189 -2.76 -22.32 -3.18
CA ASP A 189 -2.72 -23.04 -1.92
C ASP A 189 -1.62 -22.49 -1.00
N TRP A 190 -1.98 -22.26 0.28
CA TRP A 190 -1.04 -21.74 1.27
C TRP A 190 0.21 -22.60 1.40
N ASN A 191 0.03 -23.92 1.53
CA ASN A 191 1.14 -24.85 1.84
C ASN A 191 2.09 -25.05 0.67
N SER A 192 1.54 -25.18 -0.55
CA SER A 192 2.30 -25.58 -1.73
C SER A 192 2.76 -24.43 -2.61
N GLN A 193 2.18 -23.24 -2.46
CA GLN A 193 2.45 -22.10 -3.35
C GLN A 193 2.79 -20.82 -2.60
N ILE A 194 1.92 -20.33 -1.71
CA ILE A 194 2.12 -19.02 -1.05
C ILE A 194 3.25 -19.11 -0.03
N LYS A 195 3.20 -20.07 0.89
CA LYS A 195 4.22 -20.23 1.94
C LYS A 195 5.64 -20.46 1.38
N PRO A 196 5.87 -21.36 0.40
CA PRO A 196 7.19 -21.51 -0.20
C PRO A 196 7.70 -20.24 -0.88
N TYR A 197 6.86 -19.52 -1.63
CA TYR A 197 7.19 -18.22 -2.18
C TYR A 197 7.59 -17.23 -1.08
N ALA A 198 6.75 -17.09 -0.05
CA ALA A 198 6.99 -16.18 1.04
C ALA A 198 8.29 -16.50 1.79
N GLN A 199 8.61 -17.78 2.03
CA GLN A 199 9.87 -18.18 2.66
C GLN A 199 11.09 -17.70 1.88
N GLU A 200 11.08 -17.80 0.54
CA GLU A 200 12.18 -17.35 -0.30
C GLU A 200 12.32 -15.81 -0.28
N VAL A 201 11.20 -15.08 -0.41
CA VAL A 201 11.23 -13.61 -0.41
C VAL A 201 11.60 -13.05 0.97
N VAL A 202 11.02 -13.60 2.05
CA VAL A 202 11.39 -13.23 3.42
C VAL A 202 12.88 -13.47 3.66
N ALA A 203 13.41 -14.63 3.31
CA ALA A 203 14.83 -14.93 3.45
C ALA A 203 15.72 -13.95 2.65
N ARG A 204 15.24 -13.42 1.52
CA ARG A 204 15.94 -12.42 0.73
C ARG A 204 15.96 -11.07 1.46
N ILE A 205 14.82 -10.60 1.95
CA ILE A 205 14.70 -9.34 2.71
C ILE A 205 15.54 -9.40 3.99
N ARG A 206 15.55 -10.54 4.69
CA ARG A 206 16.30 -10.74 5.95
C ARG A 206 17.82 -10.71 5.79
N GLN A 207 18.35 -10.72 4.55
CA GLN A 207 19.77 -10.47 4.31
C GLN A 207 20.14 -9.00 4.58
N HIS A 208 19.19 -8.09 4.58
CA HIS A 208 19.41 -6.65 4.65
C HIS A 208 18.76 -5.97 5.86
N THR A 209 17.59 -6.45 6.30
CA THR A 209 16.80 -5.77 7.34
C THR A 209 15.86 -6.72 8.09
N ASP A 210 15.57 -6.36 9.35
CA ASP A 210 14.55 -7.03 10.18
C ASP A 210 13.17 -6.33 10.08
N ALA A 211 12.93 -5.50 9.06
CA ALA A 211 11.68 -4.77 8.87
C ALA A 211 10.45 -5.69 8.90
N LEU A 212 9.32 -5.14 9.36
CA LEU A 212 8.03 -5.85 9.35
C LEU A 212 7.65 -6.24 7.92
N ILE A 213 7.24 -7.51 7.74
CA ILE A 213 6.79 -8.05 6.46
C ILE A 213 5.32 -8.45 6.55
N LEU A 214 4.55 -8.09 5.53
CA LEU A 214 3.15 -8.47 5.35
C LEU A 214 3.05 -9.52 4.24
N VAL A 215 2.29 -10.58 4.51
CA VAL A 215 2.13 -11.71 3.58
C VAL A 215 0.65 -11.92 3.28
N GLY A 216 0.27 -11.72 2.02
CA GLY A 216 -1.07 -12.00 1.53
C GLY A 216 -1.43 -13.48 1.67
N THR A 217 -2.71 -13.75 1.91
CA THR A 217 -3.25 -15.10 2.03
C THR A 217 -4.12 -15.47 0.83
N ASN A 218 -4.55 -16.70 0.73
CA ASN A 218 -5.34 -17.15 -0.42
C ASN A 218 -6.69 -16.43 -0.52
N ARG A 219 -7.34 -16.58 -1.68
CA ARG A 219 -8.66 -16.02 -2.00
C ARG A 219 -8.73 -14.51 -1.80
N TRP A 220 -7.84 -13.77 -2.48
CA TRP A 220 -7.72 -12.31 -2.35
C TRP A 220 -7.52 -11.88 -0.89
N SER A 221 -6.56 -12.52 -0.22
CA SER A 221 -6.22 -12.27 1.19
C SER A 221 -7.40 -12.40 2.16
N GLN A 222 -8.24 -13.45 1.99
CA GLN A 222 -9.40 -13.71 2.85
C GLN A 222 -9.28 -14.97 3.71
N ASP A 223 -8.38 -15.89 3.34
CA ASP A 223 -8.27 -17.21 3.98
C ASP A 223 -7.12 -17.26 5.00
N VAL A 224 -7.04 -16.26 5.88
CA VAL A 224 -5.97 -16.16 6.91
C VAL A 224 -5.99 -17.32 7.92
N ASP A 225 -7.12 -17.99 8.08
CA ASP A 225 -7.26 -19.18 8.92
C ASP A 225 -6.44 -20.38 8.43
N GLU A 226 -6.05 -20.42 7.14
CA GLU A 226 -5.15 -21.44 6.59
C GLU A 226 -3.73 -21.39 7.20
N VAL A 227 -3.36 -20.26 7.80
CA VAL A 227 -2.04 -20.06 8.45
C VAL A 227 -1.98 -20.72 9.84
N ILE A 228 -3.13 -21.03 10.46
CA ILE A 228 -3.19 -21.60 11.80
C ILE A 228 -2.43 -22.92 11.86
N GLY A 229 -1.42 -22.99 12.75
CA GLY A 229 -0.57 -24.17 12.91
C GLY A 229 0.47 -24.35 11.79
N ASN A 230 0.54 -23.44 10.83
CA ASN A 230 1.46 -23.54 9.69
C ASN A 230 1.97 -22.18 9.20
N ARG A 231 2.30 -21.28 10.13
CA ARG A 231 2.89 -19.98 9.83
C ARG A 231 4.31 -20.09 9.29
N LEU A 232 4.86 -18.98 8.80
CA LEU A 232 6.28 -18.86 8.46
C LEU A 232 7.15 -18.98 9.72
N ASP A 233 8.37 -19.42 9.53
CA ASP A 233 9.39 -19.47 10.60
C ASP A 233 10.15 -18.14 10.63
N ASP A 234 9.42 -17.06 10.90
CA ASP A 234 9.93 -15.70 11.07
C ASP A 234 8.99 -14.96 12.03
N ASP A 235 9.54 -14.34 13.06
CA ASP A 235 8.76 -13.73 14.12
C ASP A 235 8.29 -12.30 13.80
N ASN A 236 8.83 -11.66 12.74
CA ASN A 236 8.45 -10.30 12.34
C ASN A 236 7.66 -10.27 11.03
N VAL A 237 6.69 -11.17 10.93
CA VAL A 237 5.75 -11.31 9.80
C VAL A 237 4.32 -11.22 10.30
N MET A 238 3.46 -10.47 9.58
CA MET A 238 2.02 -10.47 9.77
C MET A 238 1.31 -11.01 8.53
N TYR A 239 0.12 -11.56 8.74
CA TYR A 239 -0.69 -12.19 7.69
C TYR A 239 -1.85 -11.29 7.33
N VAL A 240 -2.03 -11.09 6.04
CA VAL A 240 -2.96 -10.09 5.52
C VAL A 240 -4.37 -10.63 5.41
N VAL A 241 -5.33 -9.78 5.76
CA VAL A 241 -6.74 -9.93 5.43
C VAL A 241 -7.20 -8.69 4.68
N HIS A 242 -7.87 -8.89 3.54
CA HIS A 242 -8.56 -7.85 2.79
C HIS A 242 -10.07 -7.99 2.93
N PHE A 243 -10.77 -6.86 2.95
CA PHE A 243 -12.22 -6.87 2.89
C PHE A 243 -12.79 -5.64 2.20
N TYR A 244 -13.89 -5.86 1.51
CA TYR A 244 -14.81 -4.84 1.04
C TYR A 244 -16.14 -5.09 1.73
N ALA A 245 -16.56 -4.18 2.61
CA ALA A 245 -17.62 -4.44 3.58
C ALA A 245 -18.97 -4.84 2.95
N GLY A 246 -19.20 -4.42 1.71
CA GLY A 246 -20.40 -4.83 0.96
C GLY A 246 -20.42 -6.32 0.58
N THR A 247 -19.25 -6.98 0.51
CA THR A 247 -19.12 -8.38 0.09
C THR A 247 -18.58 -9.28 1.21
N GLN A 248 -17.40 -8.96 1.76
CA GLN A 248 -16.77 -9.73 2.83
C GLN A 248 -17.39 -9.34 4.18
N LYS A 249 -18.24 -10.22 4.70
CA LYS A 249 -19.01 -9.97 5.92
C LYS A 249 -18.56 -10.87 7.08
N GLU A 250 -19.48 -11.36 7.84
CA GLU A 250 -19.24 -12.18 9.03
C GLU A 250 -18.33 -13.39 8.77
N TRP A 251 -18.45 -14.02 7.62
CA TRP A 251 -17.68 -15.21 7.29
C TRP A 251 -16.17 -14.94 7.19
N VAL A 252 -15.73 -13.75 6.71
CA VAL A 252 -14.30 -13.36 6.73
C VAL A 252 -13.90 -12.88 8.12
N ARG A 253 -14.76 -12.10 8.81
CA ARG A 253 -14.49 -11.71 10.20
C ARG A 253 -14.26 -12.92 11.10
N ASN A 254 -15.05 -14.00 10.95
CA ASN A 254 -14.88 -15.22 11.74
C ASN A 254 -13.54 -15.91 11.47
N LYS A 255 -13.06 -15.92 10.22
CA LYS A 255 -11.69 -16.43 9.89
C LYS A 255 -10.60 -15.60 10.54
N MET A 256 -10.71 -14.27 10.47
CA MET A 256 -9.78 -13.36 11.13
C MET A 256 -9.78 -13.55 12.65
N ILE A 257 -10.95 -13.66 13.28
CA ILE A 257 -11.08 -13.92 14.72
C ILE A 257 -10.41 -15.25 15.08
N ALA A 258 -10.68 -16.33 14.32
CA ALA A 258 -10.06 -17.63 14.57
C ALA A 258 -8.53 -17.57 14.47
N ALA A 259 -7.99 -16.84 13.51
CA ALA A 259 -6.54 -16.64 13.36
C ALA A 259 -5.96 -15.86 14.56
N LEU A 260 -6.58 -14.74 14.93
CA LEU A 260 -6.14 -13.93 16.08
C LEU A 260 -6.20 -14.73 17.41
N ASP A 261 -7.27 -15.48 17.63
CA ASP A 261 -7.44 -16.33 18.83
C ASP A 261 -6.43 -17.49 18.87
N ALA A 262 -5.92 -17.90 17.70
CA ALA A 262 -4.81 -18.86 17.56
C ALA A 262 -3.41 -18.20 17.67
N GLY A 263 -3.32 -16.90 17.94
CA GLY A 263 -2.06 -16.17 18.06
C GLY A 263 -1.40 -15.81 16.72
N ILE A 264 -2.15 -15.80 15.63
CA ILE A 264 -1.66 -15.36 14.31
C ILE A 264 -1.81 -13.83 14.23
N PRO A 265 -0.71 -13.07 14.04
CA PRO A 265 -0.77 -11.62 13.87
C PRO A 265 -1.39 -11.27 12.51
N VAL A 266 -2.43 -10.42 12.53
CA VAL A 266 -3.20 -10.06 11.33
C VAL A 266 -3.09 -8.56 11.05
N PHE A 267 -2.96 -8.21 9.77
CA PHE A 267 -2.96 -6.84 9.26
C PHE A 267 -3.98 -6.69 8.13
N ILE A 268 -4.75 -5.61 8.14
CA ILE A 268 -5.65 -5.26 7.05
C ILE A 268 -4.92 -4.28 6.11
N SER A 269 -4.19 -4.80 5.12
CA SER A 269 -3.43 -3.93 4.22
C SER A 269 -4.26 -3.34 3.08
N GLU A 270 -5.50 -3.79 2.92
CA GLU A 270 -6.47 -3.19 2.03
C GLU A 270 -7.90 -3.40 2.51
N CYS A 271 -8.69 -2.33 2.55
CA CYS A 271 -10.12 -2.43 2.80
C CYS A 271 -10.90 -1.26 2.21
N SER A 272 -12.18 -1.52 1.90
CA SER A 272 -13.14 -0.48 1.53
C SER A 272 -14.53 -0.77 2.11
N ILE A 273 -15.44 0.19 2.00
CA ILE A 273 -16.79 0.10 2.55
C ILE A 273 -17.86 -0.26 1.50
N CYS A 274 -17.46 -0.30 0.22
CA CYS A 274 -18.31 -0.77 -0.90
C CYS A 274 -18.22 -2.28 -1.08
N ASP A 275 -18.76 -2.81 -2.19
CA ASP A 275 -18.59 -4.21 -2.57
C ASP A 275 -17.21 -4.48 -3.21
N ALA A 276 -16.89 -5.76 -3.40
CA ALA A 276 -15.58 -6.21 -3.87
C ALA A 276 -15.26 -5.85 -5.33
N SER A 277 -16.18 -5.29 -6.10
CA SER A 277 -15.86 -4.74 -7.41
C SER A 277 -15.09 -3.40 -7.30
N GLY A 278 -15.07 -2.79 -6.12
CA GLY A 278 -14.54 -1.46 -5.90
C GLY A 278 -15.49 -0.33 -6.37
N ASN A 279 -16.53 -0.66 -7.12
CA ASN A 279 -17.45 0.31 -7.74
C ASN A 279 -18.95 0.07 -7.44
N GLY A 280 -19.24 -0.80 -6.48
CA GLY A 280 -20.64 -1.08 -6.10
C GLY A 280 -21.11 -0.26 -4.91
N GLY A 281 -22.27 -0.67 -4.36
CA GLY A 281 -22.90 0.03 -3.25
C GLY A 281 -22.10 -0.02 -1.95
N ILE A 282 -22.22 1.05 -1.16
CA ILE A 282 -21.67 1.13 0.20
C ILE A 282 -22.59 0.38 1.17
N ASP A 283 -22.02 -0.47 2.02
CA ASP A 283 -22.71 -1.11 3.15
C ASP A 283 -22.18 -0.56 4.47
N TYR A 284 -22.77 0.53 4.93
CA TYR A 284 -22.37 1.18 6.18
C TYR A 284 -22.55 0.27 7.40
N GLY A 285 -23.60 -0.56 7.44
CA GLY A 285 -23.83 -1.46 8.57
C GLY A 285 -22.75 -2.55 8.69
N SER A 286 -22.33 -3.11 7.56
CA SER A 286 -21.23 -4.06 7.52
C SER A 286 -19.88 -3.38 7.78
N ALA A 287 -19.67 -2.14 7.29
CA ALA A 287 -18.49 -1.35 7.58
C ALA A 287 -18.35 -1.07 9.08
N ASP A 288 -19.43 -0.64 9.74
CA ASP A 288 -19.45 -0.42 11.19
C ASP A 288 -19.12 -1.69 11.97
N ALA A 289 -19.62 -2.85 11.53
CA ALA A 289 -19.32 -4.14 12.17
C ALA A 289 -17.82 -4.51 12.01
N TRP A 290 -17.23 -4.27 10.84
CA TRP A 290 -15.80 -4.46 10.62
C TRP A 290 -14.96 -3.56 11.52
N PHE A 291 -15.22 -2.26 11.50
CA PHE A 291 -14.39 -1.29 12.22
C PHE A 291 -14.59 -1.34 13.74
N SER A 292 -15.76 -1.77 14.22
CA SER A 292 -15.96 -2.12 15.63
C SER A 292 -15.02 -3.25 16.06
N LEU A 293 -14.94 -4.32 15.26
CA LEU A 293 -14.05 -5.45 15.51
C LEU A 293 -12.57 -5.03 15.43
N LEU A 294 -12.18 -4.26 14.41
CA LEU A 294 -10.80 -3.78 14.28
C LEU A 294 -10.40 -2.90 15.46
N ASN A 295 -11.31 -2.05 15.95
CA ASN A 295 -11.08 -1.20 17.12
C ASN A 295 -10.97 -2.02 18.41
N GLU A 296 -11.86 -3.00 18.61
CA GLU A 296 -11.85 -3.88 19.77
C GLU A 296 -10.54 -4.68 19.86
N ARG A 297 -10.03 -5.16 18.74
CA ARG A 297 -8.84 -6.01 18.66
C ARG A 297 -7.54 -5.23 18.39
N GLY A 298 -7.59 -3.90 18.26
CA GLY A 298 -6.41 -3.07 18.00
C GLY A 298 -5.77 -3.27 16.61
N ILE A 299 -6.51 -3.78 15.62
CA ILE A 299 -5.98 -4.18 14.32
C ILE A 299 -5.69 -2.95 13.44
N SER A 300 -4.51 -2.92 12.85
CA SER A 300 -4.09 -1.93 11.85
C SER A 300 -4.80 -2.13 10.53
N TYR A 301 -5.09 -1.02 9.82
CA TYR A 301 -5.81 -1.08 8.55
C TYR A 301 -5.43 0.02 7.57
N ILE A 302 -5.59 -0.27 6.27
CA ILE A 302 -5.30 0.62 5.14
C ILE A 302 -6.54 0.75 4.26
N ALA A 303 -6.99 1.98 4.03
CA ALA A 303 -8.11 2.28 3.14
C ALA A 303 -7.68 2.21 1.66
N TRP A 304 -8.45 1.58 0.83
CA TRP A 304 -8.34 1.61 -0.62
C TRP A 304 -9.35 2.59 -1.22
N SER A 305 -8.97 3.61 -2.03
CA SER A 305 -7.61 4.06 -2.37
C SER A 305 -7.58 5.56 -2.65
N LEU A 306 -6.41 6.16 -2.50
CA LEU A 306 -6.16 7.57 -2.84
C LEU A 306 -6.10 7.73 -4.36
N SER A 307 -7.22 8.06 -4.93
CA SER A 307 -7.41 8.39 -6.34
C SER A 307 -8.71 9.16 -6.53
N ASN A 308 -8.85 9.79 -7.68
CA ASN A 308 -10.12 10.35 -8.17
C ASN A 308 -10.74 9.50 -9.28
N LYS A 309 -10.44 8.19 -9.26
CA LYS A 309 -11.04 7.25 -10.20
C LYS A 309 -12.57 7.26 -10.06
N SER A 310 -13.28 7.14 -11.17
CA SER A 310 -14.75 7.09 -11.16
C SER A 310 -15.24 5.75 -10.65
N GLU A 311 -15.00 5.49 -9.36
CA GLU A 311 -15.47 4.29 -8.64
C GLU A 311 -15.75 4.60 -7.17
N THR A 312 -16.55 3.77 -6.54
CA THR A 312 -17.02 3.99 -5.15
C THR A 312 -15.90 3.92 -4.12
N SER A 313 -14.87 3.09 -4.34
CA SER A 313 -13.75 2.94 -3.43
C SER A 313 -12.74 4.10 -3.47
N ALA A 314 -12.76 4.92 -4.52
CA ALA A 314 -11.92 6.11 -4.61
C ALA A 314 -12.25 7.08 -3.48
N LEU A 315 -11.21 7.61 -2.82
CA LEU A 315 -11.39 8.54 -1.68
C LEU A 315 -11.71 9.96 -2.14
N ILE A 316 -11.27 10.33 -3.33
CA ILE A 316 -11.47 11.67 -3.92
C ILE A 316 -12.57 11.58 -4.98
N ASN A 317 -13.43 12.59 -5.03
CA ASN A 317 -14.46 12.67 -6.07
C ASN A 317 -13.82 12.70 -7.48
N SER A 318 -14.45 12.01 -8.44
CA SER A 318 -13.92 11.87 -9.80
C SER A 318 -13.78 13.19 -10.57
N TRP A 319 -14.53 14.22 -10.17
CA TRP A 319 -14.44 15.56 -10.77
C TRP A 319 -13.36 16.44 -10.11
N CYS A 320 -12.81 16.03 -8.97
CA CYS A 320 -11.82 16.80 -8.23
C CYS A 320 -10.42 16.47 -8.76
N ASP A 321 -9.72 17.49 -9.22
CA ASP A 321 -8.34 17.43 -9.73
C ASP A 321 -7.29 17.92 -8.73
N LYS A 322 -7.71 18.29 -7.51
CA LYS A 322 -6.78 18.62 -6.43
C LYS A 322 -5.98 17.39 -6.01
N LEU A 323 -4.71 17.60 -5.73
CA LEU A 323 -3.78 16.56 -5.32
C LEU A 323 -3.47 16.59 -3.82
N SER A 324 -3.98 17.59 -3.09
CA SER A 324 -3.81 17.75 -1.63
C SER A 324 -4.87 18.73 -1.08
N ASP A 325 -4.85 18.96 0.22
CA ASP A 325 -5.68 19.96 0.94
C ASP A 325 -7.19 19.85 0.58
N TRP A 326 -7.68 18.59 0.57
CA TRP A 326 -9.05 18.26 0.21
C TRP A 326 -10.03 18.69 1.31
N SER A 327 -11.01 19.53 0.93
CA SER A 327 -12.19 19.78 1.73
C SER A 327 -13.13 18.57 1.72
N ASP A 328 -14.11 18.53 2.62
CA ASP A 328 -15.11 17.45 2.63
C ASP A 328 -15.92 17.37 1.32
N ASP A 329 -16.09 18.50 0.60
CA ASP A 329 -16.75 18.52 -0.71
C ASP A 329 -15.91 17.85 -1.81
N ASP A 330 -14.59 17.85 -1.68
CA ASP A 330 -13.68 17.20 -2.63
C ASP A 330 -13.66 15.68 -2.47
N LEU A 331 -14.12 15.17 -1.31
CA LEU A 331 -14.09 13.75 -0.97
C LEU A 331 -15.34 13.01 -1.46
N SER A 332 -15.15 11.77 -1.88
CA SER A 332 -16.26 10.82 -2.09
C SER A 332 -16.96 10.48 -0.78
N ASP A 333 -18.07 9.74 -0.83
CA ASP A 333 -18.72 9.20 0.38
C ASP A 333 -17.77 8.27 1.14
N THR A 334 -17.00 7.45 0.42
CA THR A 334 -15.97 6.57 0.99
C THR A 334 -14.85 7.40 1.63
N GLY A 335 -14.38 8.45 0.96
CA GLY A 335 -13.35 9.35 1.50
C GLY A 335 -13.78 10.05 2.78
N ARG A 336 -14.99 10.62 2.80
CA ARG A 336 -15.54 11.24 4.02
C ARG A 336 -15.67 10.26 5.18
N TRP A 337 -16.13 9.05 4.88
CA TRP A 337 -16.28 8.02 5.90
C TRP A 337 -14.93 7.63 6.52
N PHE A 338 -13.90 7.36 5.69
CA PHE A 338 -12.55 7.02 6.19
C PHE A 338 -11.90 8.17 6.95
N LYS A 339 -11.99 9.41 6.45
CA LYS A 339 -11.49 10.60 7.16
C LYS A 339 -12.08 10.68 8.57
N ASN A 340 -13.40 10.52 8.69
CA ASN A 340 -14.07 10.52 9.99
C ASN A 340 -13.67 9.35 10.89
N MET A 341 -13.35 8.19 10.32
CA MET A 341 -12.93 7.01 11.08
C MET A 341 -11.50 7.11 11.58
N MET A 342 -10.60 7.66 10.78
CA MET A 342 -9.17 7.76 11.09
C MET A 342 -8.85 8.89 12.07
N SER A 343 -9.58 10.01 11.99
CA SER A 343 -9.38 11.19 12.85
C SER A 343 -9.86 10.99 14.30
N ARG A 344 -10.47 9.86 14.61
CA ARG A 344 -10.87 9.44 15.97
C ARG A 344 -9.71 8.67 16.62
#